data_871d82229bf635342a15cbb96725c1b6
#
_entry.id   871d82229bf635342a15cbb96725c1b6
#
_cell.length_a   1.000
_cell.length_b   1.000
_cell.length_c   1.000
_cell.angle_alpha   90.00
_cell.angle_beta   90.00
_cell.angle_gamma   90.00
#
_symmetry.space_group_name_H-M   'P 1'
#
loop_
_entity.id
_entity.type
_entity.pdbx_description
1 polymer ?
#
loop_
_entity_poly.entity_id
_entity_poly.type
_entity_poly.pdbx_seq_one_letter_code
_entity_poly.pdbx_strand_id
1 'polypeptide(L)'
;MVLGDKKRAERNRTLTISQDEIPTLSRMVSSKNDALSSGITDTIINADLMDVIDAIPDKCANLIIVDPPYNLSKDFHGVTFNAMSSDSYEEYLREWFYKVCDKLSDNGTLYMCGDWKCTSSMQKVISERLSIINRITWQREKGRGAMSNWKNGMEDIWFAVKKTNDYYFNVEAVMTKRRVLAPYRDNGKPKDWDETENGNFRTTYPSNFWDDISVPFWSMPENTDHPTQKPEKLYAKLVLASSKPGDLVFDPFLGSGTSAVVAKKLNRHYCGIEINKEYCLWAAKRIMNSETDKEIQGYQDGVFWERNTLNIQKKGNYKKPRELNTVCQQPSLFS
;
A
#
# COMPACT_ATOMS: atom_id res chain seq x y z
N MET A 1 -27.47 -5.16 -4.89
CA MET A 1 -27.01 -6.44 -4.29
C MET A 1 -26.91 -6.19 -2.79
N VAL A 2 -27.47 -7.03 -1.93
CA VAL A 2 -27.55 -6.78 -0.47
C VAL A 2 -26.14 -6.93 0.11
N LEU A 3 -25.55 -5.84 0.58
CA LEU A 3 -24.34 -5.82 1.39
C LEU A 3 -24.68 -6.53 2.73
N GLY A 4 -24.33 -7.79 2.86
CA GLY A 4 -24.24 -8.37 4.19
C GLY A 4 -25.15 -9.50 4.57
N ASP A 5 -25.10 -10.69 4.04
CA ASP A 5 -25.55 -11.90 4.75
C ASP A 5 -24.70 -13.15 4.40
N LYS A 6 -23.41 -12.95 4.16
CA LYS A 6 -22.49 -14.10 4.15
C LYS A 6 -22.25 -14.54 5.59
N LYS A 7 -22.79 -15.70 5.99
CA LYS A 7 -22.44 -16.33 7.27
C LYS A 7 -20.92 -16.51 7.33
N ARG A 8 -20.25 -15.74 8.18
CA ARG A 8 -18.79 -15.76 8.33
C ARG A 8 -18.40 -16.60 9.54
N ALA A 9 -17.22 -17.21 9.51
CA ALA A 9 -16.68 -17.91 10.69
C ALA A 9 -16.39 -16.89 11.82
N GLU A 10 -16.45 -17.32 13.08
CA GLU A 10 -16.27 -16.48 14.27
C GLU A 10 -14.95 -15.66 14.27
N ARG A 11 -13.88 -16.18 13.66
CA ARG A 11 -12.59 -15.49 13.56
C ARG A 11 -12.47 -14.60 12.33
N ASN A 12 -13.51 -14.52 11.51
CA ASN A 12 -13.49 -13.70 10.31
C ASN A 12 -13.73 -12.23 10.69
N ARG A 13 -12.74 -11.37 10.45
CA ARG A 13 -12.76 -9.94 10.74
C ARG A 13 -12.99 -9.08 9.50
N THR A 14 -13.27 -9.69 8.35
CA THR A 14 -13.58 -8.94 7.13
C THR A 14 -14.70 -7.96 7.41
N LEU A 15 -14.43 -6.70 7.07
CA LEU A 15 -15.35 -5.58 7.29
C LEU A 15 -16.68 -5.84 6.57
N THR A 16 -17.77 -5.62 7.27
CA THR A 16 -19.14 -5.71 6.76
C THR A 16 -19.83 -4.37 6.96
N ILE A 17 -20.80 -4.05 6.11
CA ILE A 17 -21.64 -2.86 6.22
C ILE A 17 -23.08 -3.35 6.40
N SER A 18 -23.73 -2.96 7.49
CA SER A 18 -25.13 -3.23 7.73
C SER A 18 -26.03 -2.21 7.01
N GLN A 19 -27.29 -2.54 6.80
CA GLN A 19 -28.24 -1.69 6.08
C GLN A 19 -28.46 -0.32 6.74
N ASP A 20 -28.44 -0.28 8.06
CA ASP A 20 -28.60 0.92 8.88
C ASP A 20 -27.37 1.86 8.82
N GLU A 21 -26.20 1.36 8.47
CA GLU A 21 -24.98 2.17 8.29
C GLU A 21 -24.94 2.88 6.94
N ILE A 22 -25.59 2.35 5.92
CA ILE A 22 -25.51 2.87 4.53
C ILE A 22 -25.86 4.36 4.45
N PRO A 23 -26.91 4.90 5.08
CA PRO A 23 -27.21 6.32 5.01
C PRO A 23 -26.11 7.22 5.58
N THR A 24 -25.48 6.78 6.67
CA THR A 24 -24.38 7.53 7.30
C THR A 24 -23.13 7.50 6.45
N LEU A 25 -22.74 6.33 5.95
CA LEU A 25 -21.58 6.16 5.09
C LEU A 25 -21.75 6.88 3.74
N SER A 26 -22.96 6.88 3.19
CA SER A 26 -23.26 7.59 1.93
C SER A 26 -23.09 9.11 2.03
N ARG A 27 -23.25 9.70 3.21
CA ARG A 27 -22.96 11.14 3.42
C ARG A 27 -21.48 11.49 3.41
N MET A 28 -20.60 10.49 3.62
CA MET A 28 -19.15 10.65 3.56
C MET A 28 -18.62 10.52 2.13
N VAL A 29 -19.48 10.14 1.18
CA VAL A 29 -19.13 9.96 -0.22
C VAL A 29 -19.75 11.08 -1.02
N SER A 30 -18.93 11.89 -1.65
CA SER A 30 -19.35 13.01 -2.49
C SER A 30 -19.73 12.54 -3.89
N SER A 31 -20.78 13.12 -4.43
CA SER A 31 -21.00 13.05 -5.88
C SER A 31 -20.01 13.95 -6.63
N LYS A 32 -19.93 13.81 -7.95
CA LYS A 32 -19.17 14.72 -8.83
C LYS A 32 -19.44 16.20 -8.49
N ASN A 33 -20.73 16.59 -8.43
CA ASN A 33 -21.13 17.98 -8.23
C ASN A 33 -20.80 18.51 -6.83
N ASP A 34 -20.93 17.66 -5.80
CA ASP A 34 -20.64 18.04 -4.43
C ASP A 34 -19.13 18.24 -4.23
N ALA A 35 -18.28 17.37 -4.79
CA ALA A 35 -16.83 17.48 -4.71
C ALA A 35 -16.32 18.79 -5.35
N LEU A 36 -16.94 19.21 -6.45
CA LEU A 36 -16.57 20.46 -7.15
C LEU A 36 -16.91 21.73 -6.35
N SER A 37 -17.95 21.67 -5.53
CA SER A 37 -18.42 22.84 -4.74
C SER A 37 -17.79 22.91 -3.34
N SER A 38 -17.42 21.77 -2.72
CA SER A 38 -16.98 21.70 -1.33
C SER A 38 -15.46 21.61 -1.16
N GLY A 39 -14.71 21.47 -2.27
CA GLY A 39 -13.27 21.19 -2.25
C GLY A 39 -12.97 19.70 -2.20
N ILE A 40 -11.69 19.36 -2.42
CA ILE A 40 -11.23 17.98 -2.60
C ILE A 40 -10.58 17.37 -1.35
N THR A 41 -10.36 18.17 -0.31
CA THR A 41 -9.66 17.73 0.90
C THR A 41 -10.53 16.80 1.74
N ASP A 42 -9.98 15.65 2.14
CA ASP A 42 -10.63 14.60 2.92
C ASP A 42 -11.93 14.06 2.27
N THR A 43 -11.88 13.88 0.94
CA THR A 43 -13.04 13.56 0.13
C THR A 43 -12.89 12.22 -0.59
N ILE A 44 -13.96 11.42 -0.58
CA ILE A 44 -14.19 10.27 -1.46
C ILE A 44 -15.17 10.71 -2.54
N ILE A 45 -14.80 10.58 -3.81
CA ILE A 45 -15.64 10.95 -4.94
C ILE A 45 -16.14 9.70 -5.65
N ASN A 46 -17.45 9.48 -5.67
CA ASN A 46 -18.03 8.38 -6.43
C ASN A 46 -18.32 8.84 -7.86
N ALA A 47 -17.40 8.60 -8.77
CA ALA A 47 -17.49 8.95 -10.19
C ALA A 47 -16.49 8.15 -11.03
N ASP A 48 -16.67 8.17 -12.35
CA ASP A 48 -15.59 7.81 -13.27
C ASP A 48 -14.48 8.87 -13.19
N LEU A 49 -13.22 8.43 -13.22
CA LEU A 49 -12.06 9.32 -13.17
C LEU A 49 -12.10 10.39 -14.25
N MET A 50 -12.41 9.99 -15.48
CA MET A 50 -12.41 10.90 -16.64
C MET A 50 -13.51 11.95 -16.57
N ASP A 51 -14.56 11.69 -15.81
CA ASP A 51 -15.65 12.65 -15.59
C ASP A 51 -15.30 13.79 -14.64
N VAL A 52 -14.31 13.59 -13.73
CA VAL A 52 -14.02 14.52 -12.63
C VAL A 52 -12.60 15.04 -12.60
N ILE A 53 -11.65 14.38 -13.27
CA ILE A 53 -10.23 14.71 -13.17
C ILE A 53 -9.91 16.15 -13.59
N ASP A 54 -10.60 16.68 -14.60
CA ASP A 54 -10.38 18.04 -15.09
C ASP A 54 -10.84 19.11 -14.08
N ALA A 55 -11.68 18.74 -13.13
CA ALA A 55 -12.16 19.62 -12.07
C ALA A 55 -11.30 19.56 -10.78
N ILE A 56 -10.43 18.57 -10.66
CA ILE A 56 -9.41 18.51 -9.59
C ILE A 56 -8.36 19.59 -9.89
N PRO A 57 -7.99 20.44 -8.91
CA PRO A 57 -6.98 21.48 -9.14
C PRO A 57 -5.63 20.88 -9.53
N ASP A 58 -4.95 21.54 -10.44
CA ASP A 58 -3.58 21.17 -10.80
C ASP A 58 -2.63 21.42 -9.64
N LYS A 59 -1.57 20.59 -9.55
CA LYS A 59 -0.51 20.68 -8.55
C LYS A 59 -1.00 20.63 -7.09
N CYS A 60 -2.17 20.09 -6.84
CA CYS A 60 -2.76 20.02 -5.49
C CYS A 60 -2.21 18.87 -4.65
N ALA A 61 -1.73 17.78 -5.26
CA ALA A 61 -1.32 16.58 -4.56
C ALA A 61 0.20 16.56 -4.30
N ASN A 62 0.58 16.33 -3.05
CA ASN A 62 1.99 16.12 -2.67
C ASN A 62 2.44 14.69 -2.94
N LEU A 63 1.51 13.74 -2.83
CA LEU A 63 1.72 12.32 -3.09
C LEU A 63 0.55 11.78 -3.89
N ILE A 64 0.85 11.09 -4.99
CA ILE A 64 -0.13 10.32 -5.75
C ILE A 64 0.20 8.84 -5.63
N ILE A 65 -0.78 8.02 -5.24
CA ILE A 65 -0.67 6.56 -5.22
C ILE A 65 -1.70 6.01 -6.19
N VAL A 66 -1.25 5.22 -7.16
CA VAL A 66 -2.09 4.70 -8.24
C VAL A 66 -2.03 3.19 -8.27
N ASP A 67 -3.18 2.53 -8.16
CA ASP A 67 -3.36 1.09 -8.37
C ASP A 67 -4.38 0.86 -9.49
N PRO A 68 -4.01 1.13 -10.75
CA PRO A 68 -4.94 1.13 -11.87
C PRO A 68 -5.36 -0.29 -12.25
N PRO A 69 -6.39 -0.49 -13.08
CA PRO A 69 -6.66 -1.79 -13.66
C PRO A 69 -5.44 -2.31 -14.42
N TYR A 70 -4.93 -3.49 -14.01
CA TYR A 70 -3.85 -4.18 -14.72
C TYR A 70 -4.36 -4.76 -16.03
N ASN A 71 -3.50 -4.94 -17.00
CA ASN A 71 -3.86 -5.52 -18.30
C ASN A 71 -4.24 -7.00 -18.22
N LEU A 72 -5.25 -7.29 -17.42
CA LEU A 72 -5.79 -8.61 -17.13
C LEU A 72 -7.31 -8.56 -17.22
N SER A 73 -7.93 -9.55 -17.86
CA SER A 73 -9.39 -9.65 -17.88
C SER A 73 -9.89 -9.95 -16.47
N LYS A 74 -10.64 -9.00 -15.89
CA LYS A 74 -11.16 -9.08 -14.53
C LYS A 74 -12.46 -8.30 -14.38
N ASP A 75 -13.39 -8.91 -13.64
CA ASP A 75 -14.61 -8.25 -13.18
C ASP A 75 -14.41 -7.65 -11.79
N PHE A 76 -14.78 -6.38 -11.65
CA PHE A 76 -14.77 -5.61 -10.41
C PHE A 76 -16.21 -5.31 -9.99
N HIS A 77 -16.98 -6.35 -9.61
CA HIS A 77 -18.37 -6.26 -9.18
C HIS A 77 -19.26 -5.54 -10.21
N GLY A 78 -19.18 -5.97 -11.47
CA GLY A 78 -20.03 -5.46 -12.57
C GLY A 78 -19.34 -4.44 -13.49
N VAL A 79 -18.11 -4.02 -13.17
CA VAL A 79 -17.25 -3.26 -14.08
C VAL A 79 -16.15 -4.20 -14.58
N THR A 80 -16.21 -4.59 -15.85
CA THR A 80 -15.26 -5.55 -16.43
C THR A 80 -14.13 -4.81 -17.16
N PHE A 81 -12.89 -5.06 -16.78
CA PHE A 81 -11.71 -4.70 -17.55
C PHE A 81 -11.28 -5.90 -18.38
N ASN A 82 -11.05 -5.71 -19.68
CA ASN A 82 -10.59 -6.74 -20.60
C ASN A 82 -9.12 -6.55 -20.95
N ALA A 83 -8.34 -7.62 -20.94
CA ALA A 83 -6.96 -7.59 -21.39
C ALA A 83 -6.90 -7.18 -22.88
N MET A 84 -5.91 -6.34 -23.19
CA MET A 84 -5.68 -5.77 -24.53
C MET A 84 -4.21 -5.92 -24.93
N SER A 85 -3.87 -5.54 -26.17
CA SER A 85 -2.48 -5.50 -26.61
C SER A 85 -1.66 -4.50 -25.76
N SER A 86 -0.35 -4.66 -25.72
CA SER A 86 0.51 -3.72 -24.99
C SER A 86 0.37 -2.28 -25.50
N ASP A 87 0.29 -2.10 -26.81
CA ASP A 87 0.13 -0.78 -27.41
C ASP A 87 -1.20 -0.13 -27.02
N SER A 88 -2.31 -0.88 -27.10
CA SER A 88 -3.62 -0.40 -26.66
C SER A 88 -3.68 -0.11 -25.17
N TYR A 89 -2.96 -0.89 -24.36
CA TYR A 89 -2.87 -0.63 -22.92
C TYR A 89 -2.05 0.62 -22.61
N GLU A 90 -0.99 0.89 -23.36
CA GLU A 90 -0.23 2.14 -23.25
C GLU A 90 -1.08 3.35 -23.61
N GLU A 91 -1.91 3.26 -24.66
CA GLU A 91 -2.86 4.32 -25.03
C GLU A 91 -3.88 4.55 -23.91
N TYR A 92 -4.51 3.48 -23.39
CA TYR A 92 -5.38 3.56 -22.23
C TYR A 92 -4.71 4.22 -21.02
N LEU A 93 -3.44 3.87 -20.73
CA LEU A 93 -2.70 4.51 -19.65
C LEU A 93 -2.52 6.01 -19.90
N ARG A 94 -2.13 6.42 -21.11
CA ARG A 94 -1.90 7.85 -21.46
C ARG A 94 -3.16 8.71 -21.30
N GLU A 95 -4.33 8.19 -21.64
CA GLU A 95 -5.60 8.91 -21.57
C GLU A 95 -5.84 9.54 -20.19
N TRP A 96 -5.62 8.80 -19.13
CA TRP A 96 -5.84 9.28 -17.76
C TRP A 96 -4.55 9.73 -17.06
N PHE A 97 -3.42 9.06 -17.33
CA PHE A 97 -2.18 9.28 -16.57
C PHE A 97 -1.64 10.70 -16.75
N TYR A 98 -1.71 11.26 -17.93
CA TYR A 98 -1.24 12.63 -18.19
C TYR A 98 -2.01 13.64 -17.35
N LYS A 99 -3.34 13.52 -17.30
CA LYS A 99 -4.19 14.36 -16.47
C LYS A 99 -3.90 14.17 -14.96
N VAL A 100 -3.66 12.95 -14.53
CA VAL A 100 -3.25 12.66 -13.15
C VAL A 100 -1.89 13.29 -12.82
N CYS A 101 -0.91 13.26 -13.73
CA CYS A 101 0.37 13.95 -13.56
C CYS A 101 0.25 15.46 -13.38
N ASP A 102 -0.74 16.11 -14.00
CA ASP A 102 -0.97 17.55 -13.85
C ASP A 102 -1.42 17.88 -12.40
N LYS A 103 -2.04 16.94 -11.69
CA LYS A 103 -2.44 17.09 -10.27
C LYS A 103 -1.30 16.99 -9.30
N LEU A 104 -0.16 16.39 -9.71
CA LEU A 104 1.03 16.28 -8.87
C LEU A 104 1.71 17.64 -8.69
N SER A 105 2.04 18.00 -7.45
CA SER A 105 2.81 19.22 -7.15
C SER A 105 4.22 19.16 -7.75
N ASP A 106 4.90 20.28 -7.87
CA ASP A 106 6.21 20.34 -8.55
C ASP A 106 7.29 19.51 -7.85
N ASN A 107 7.22 19.38 -6.53
CA ASN A 107 8.08 18.53 -5.70
C ASN A 107 7.39 17.24 -5.22
N GLY A 108 6.26 16.90 -5.82
CA GLY A 108 5.46 15.74 -5.46
C GLY A 108 6.03 14.43 -5.97
N THR A 109 5.56 13.37 -5.36
CA THR A 109 5.94 11.97 -5.66
C THR A 109 4.74 11.19 -6.17
N LEU A 110 4.98 10.31 -7.14
CA LEU A 110 3.99 9.37 -7.64
C LEU A 110 4.50 7.93 -7.45
N TYR A 111 3.63 7.07 -6.93
CA TYR A 111 3.80 5.63 -6.93
C TYR A 111 2.72 4.96 -7.77
N MET A 112 3.11 4.08 -8.70
CA MET A 112 2.18 3.31 -9.53
C MET A 112 2.43 1.82 -9.34
N CYS A 113 1.39 1.10 -8.87
CA CYS A 113 1.40 -0.36 -8.72
C CYS A 113 1.15 -1.04 -10.06
N GLY A 114 1.76 -2.20 -10.28
CA GLY A 114 1.56 -2.98 -11.50
C GLY A 114 1.94 -4.44 -11.37
N ASP A 115 1.29 -5.28 -12.19
CA ASP A 115 1.67 -6.68 -12.40
C ASP A 115 2.82 -6.78 -13.40
N TRP A 116 3.62 -7.83 -13.32
CA TRP A 116 4.75 -8.05 -14.23
C TRP A 116 4.40 -8.00 -15.72
N LYS A 117 3.15 -8.34 -16.10
CA LYS A 117 2.69 -8.29 -17.49
C LYS A 117 2.50 -6.89 -18.04
N CYS A 118 2.16 -5.94 -17.19
CA CYS A 118 1.92 -4.55 -17.58
C CYS A 118 3.04 -3.60 -17.14
N THR A 119 4.02 -4.08 -16.37
CA THR A 119 5.07 -3.24 -15.78
C THR A 119 5.90 -2.50 -16.81
N SER A 120 6.19 -3.11 -17.97
CA SER A 120 6.96 -2.47 -19.06
C SER A 120 6.19 -1.32 -19.72
N SER A 121 4.90 -1.51 -19.99
CA SER A 121 4.03 -0.46 -20.54
C SER A 121 3.86 0.68 -19.55
N MET A 122 3.71 0.37 -18.26
CA MET A 122 3.66 1.39 -17.20
C MET A 122 4.96 2.18 -17.13
N GLN A 123 6.11 1.51 -17.13
CA GLN A 123 7.42 2.17 -17.13
C GLN A 123 7.56 3.16 -18.28
N LYS A 124 7.20 2.73 -19.49
CA LYS A 124 7.27 3.56 -20.70
C LYS A 124 6.40 4.81 -20.55
N VAL A 125 5.13 4.65 -20.20
CA VAL A 125 4.19 5.78 -20.07
C VAL A 125 4.57 6.71 -18.92
N ILE A 126 5.01 6.20 -17.77
CA ILE A 126 5.50 7.03 -16.66
C ILE A 126 6.67 7.90 -17.12
N SER A 127 7.62 7.32 -17.85
CA SER A 127 8.84 8.01 -18.32
C SER A 127 8.56 9.14 -19.32
N GLU A 128 7.37 9.18 -19.92
CA GLU A 128 6.97 10.25 -20.84
C GLU A 128 6.67 11.58 -20.10
N ARG A 129 6.32 11.52 -18.80
CA ARG A 129 5.92 12.69 -18.01
C ARG A 129 6.70 12.89 -16.71
N LEU A 130 7.30 11.83 -16.16
CA LEU A 130 7.98 11.82 -14.86
C LEU A 130 9.34 11.11 -14.96
N SER A 131 10.24 11.45 -14.05
CA SER A 131 11.51 10.75 -13.88
C SER A 131 11.32 9.58 -12.92
N ILE A 132 11.63 8.37 -13.37
CA ILE A 132 11.62 7.18 -12.51
C ILE A 132 12.86 7.19 -11.63
N ILE A 133 12.66 7.09 -10.32
CA ILE A 133 13.72 7.04 -9.32
C ILE A 133 14.06 5.60 -8.95
N ASN A 134 13.03 4.75 -8.79
CA ASN A 134 13.23 3.36 -8.39
C ASN A 134 12.05 2.49 -8.80
N ARG A 135 12.28 1.17 -8.78
CA ARG A 135 11.24 0.15 -8.82
C ARG A 135 11.30 -0.65 -7.53
N ILE A 136 10.19 -0.69 -6.81
CA ILE A 136 10.02 -1.51 -5.63
C ILE A 136 9.30 -2.78 -6.06
N THR A 137 9.81 -3.95 -5.67
CA THR A 137 9.14 -5.23 -5.89
C THR A 137 8.58 -5.73 -4.56
N TRP A 138 7.26 -5.86 -4.51
CA TRP A 138 6.56 -6.42 -3.36
C TRP A 138 6.28 -7.91 -3.57
N GLN A 139 6.82 -8.76 -2.68
CA GLN A 139 6.52 -10.18 -2.65
C GLN A 139 5.12 -10.41 -2.10
N ARG A 140 4.24 -10.92 -2.94
CA ARG A 140 2.85 -11.22 -2.63
C ARG A 140 2.64 -12.71 -2.44
N GLU A 141 2.24 -13.14 -1.25
CA GLU A 141 2.08 -14.57 -0.92
C GLU A 141 0.71 -15.15 -1.30
N LYS A 142 -0.01 -14.59 -2.26
CA LYS A 142 -1.28 -15.17 -2.71
C LYS A 142 -1.12 -15.95 -4.00
N GLY A 143 -2.01 -16.92 -4.15
CA GLY A 143 -2.21 -17.67 -5.39
C GLY A 143 -1.74 -19.12 -5.27
N ARG A 144 -2.42 -19.97 -6.04
CA ARG A 144 -2.01 -21.36 -6.26
C ARG A 144 -0.83 -21.39 -7.21
N GLY A 145 0.02 -22.42 -7.12
CA GLY A 145 1.07 -22.64 -8.11
C GLY A 145 0.51 -22.84 -9.50
N ALA A 146 1.27 -22.47 -10.51
CA ALA A 146 0.97 -22.84 -11.89
C ALA A 146 1.64 -24.20 -12.20
N MET A 147 0.96 -25.04 -12.97
CA MET A 147 1.50 -26.36 -13.31
C MET A 147 2.50 -26.30 -14.48
N SER A 148 2.40 -25.27 -15.34
CA SER A 148 3.20 -25.13 -16.57
C SER A 148 4.14 -23.92 -16.56
N ASN A 149 4.15 -23.15 -15.47
CA ASN A 149 4.96 -21.94 -15.33
C ASN A 149 5.21 -21.60 -13.86
N TRP A 150 6.08 -20.64 -13.60
CA TRP A 150 6.33 -20.12 -12.24
C TRP A 150 5.11 -19.38 -11.70
N LYS A 151 4.81 -19.57 -10.42
CA LYS A 151 3.77 -18.82 -9.71
C LYS A 151 4.12 -17.34 -9.70
N ASN A 152 3.17 -16.48 -10.14
CA ASN A 152 3.31 -15.05 -9.93
C ASN A 152 3.20 -14.72 -8.44
N GLY A 153 4.30 -14.31 -7.83
CA GLY A 153 4.42 -14.01 -6.40
C GLY A 153 4.80 -12.56 -6.13
N MET A 154 4.77 -11.67 -7.13
CA MET A 154 5.21 -10.29 -6.96
C MET A 154 4.30 -9.28 -7.65
N GLU A 155 4.38 -8.04 -7.18
CA GLU A 155 3.90 -6.83 -7.85
C GLU A 155 5.01 -5.79 -7.84
N ASP A 156 5.08 -4.96 -8.87
CA ASP A 156 6.00 -3.84 -8.96
C ASP A 156 5.31 -2.54 -8.53
N ILE A 157 6.07 -1.63 -7.94
CA ILE A 157 5.64 -0.27 -7.60
C ILE A 157 6.68 0.68 -8.16
N TRP A 158 6.30 1.46 -9.15
CA TRP A 158 7.14 2.46 -9.76
C TRP A 158 7.15 3.72 -8.91
N PHE A 159 8.35 4.15 -8.48
CA PHE A 159 8.58 5.40 -7.77
C PHE A 159 9.07 6.45 -8.77
N ALA A 160 8.29 7.50 -8.97
CA ALA A 160 8.56 8.55 -9.93
C ALA A 160 8.30 9.95 -9.37
N VAL A 161 9.00 10.95 -9.90
CA VAL A 161 8.93 12.35 -9.47
C VAL A 161 8.97 13.29 -10.68
N LYS A 162 8.52 14.55 -10.52
CA LYS A 162 8.67 15.58 -11.57
C LYS A 162 10.11 16.06 -11.71
N LYS A 163 10.81 16.24 -10.59
CA LYS A 163 12.17 16.78 -10.52
C LYS A 163 13.05 15.89 -9.68
N THR A 164 14.13 15.38 -10.22
CA THR A 164 15.05 14.46 -9.53
C THR A 164 15.86 15.07 -8.41
N ASN A 165 15.96 16.40 -8.37
CA ASN A 165 16.70 17.15 -7.36
C ASN A 165 15.81 17.93 -6.38
N ASP A 166 14.48 17.79 -6.49
CA ASP A 166 13.52 18.52 -5.66
C ASP A 166 12.28 17.65 -5.40
N TYR A 167 12.43 16.66 -4.51
CA TYR A 167 11.33 15.85 -3.99
C TYR A 167 11.56 15.48 -2.53
N TYR A 168 10.47 15.24 -1.81
CA TYR A 168 10.57 14.82 -0.42
C TYR A 168 10.71 13.31 -0.30
N PHE A 169 11.74 12.85 0.42
CA PHE A 169 11.91 11.44 0.78
C PHE A 169 12.51 11.30 2.18
N ASN A 170 11.73 10.76 3.12
CA ASN A 170 12.13 10.53 4.51
C ASN A 170 12.43 9.04 4.73
N VAL A 171 13.66 8.64 4.53
CA VAL A 171 14.08 7.25 4.73
C VAL A 171 14.02 6.82 6.19
N GLU A 172 14.21 7.73 7.14
CA GLU A 172 14.19 7.43 8.56
C GLU A 172 12.79 7.03 9.05
N ALA A 173 11.75 7.62 8.49
CA ALA A 173 10.37 7.29 8.81
C ALA A 173 9.95 5.88 8.36
N VAL A 174 10.77 5.21 7.53
CA VAL A 174 10.46 3.89 6.98
C VAL A 174 11.51 2.83 7.30
N MET A 175 12.34 3.10 8.31
CA MET A 175 13.31 2.12 8.82
C MET A 175 12.61 0.82 9.22
N THR A 176 13.31 -0.30 9.03
CA THR A 176 12.78 -1.63 9.33
C THR A 176 13.53 -2.27 10.48
N LYS A 177 12.82 -2.67 11.53
CA LYS A 177 13.35 -3.42 12.66
C LYS A 177 13.31 -4.92 12.36
N ARG A 178 14.48 -5.51 12.22
CA ARG A 178 14.68 -6.91 11.85
C ARG A 178 15.30 -7.70 12.98
N ARG A 179 14.90 -8.96 13.09
CA ARG A 179 15.53 -9.89 14.01
C ARG A 179 16.93 -10.25 13.52
N VAL A 180 17.90 -10.25 14.44
CA VAL A 180 19.28 -10.68 14.15
C VAL A 180 19.36 -12.19 14.31
N LEU A 181 19.63 -12.91 13.22
CA LEU A 181 19.76 -14.36 13.19
C LEU A 181 21.20 -14.82 13.50
N ALA A 182 22.19 -14.02 13.06
CA ALA A 182 23.62 -14.26 13.30
C ALA A 182 24.23 -13.02 13.96
N PRO A 183 24.19 -12.91 15.31
CA PRO A 183 24.64 -11.73 16.03
C PRO A 183 26.19 -11.64 15.98
N TYR A 184 26.69 -10.65 15.24
CA TYR A 184 28.10 -10.31 15.25
C TYR A 184 28.43 -9.39 16.43
N ARG A 185 29.48 -9.72 17.18
CA ARG A 185 29.98 -8.91 18.28
C ARG A 185 31.40 -8.44 17.99
N ASP A 186 31.66 -7.18 18.30
CA ASP A 186 32.98 -6.60 18.27
C ASP A 186 33.43 -6.33 19.71
N ASN A 187 34.57 -6.89 20.13
CA ASN A 187 35.05 -6.81 21.53
C ASN A 187 33.97 -7.18 22.57
N GLY A 188 33.18 -8.23 22.30
CA GLY A 188 32.12 -8.73 23.18
C GLY A 188 30.84 -7.92 23.21
N LYS A 189 30.77 -6.80 22.51
CA LYS A 189 29.57 -5.94 22.43
C LYS A 189 28.84 -6.10 21.07
N PRO A 190 27.49 -5.96 21.04
CA PRO A 190 26.78 -5.88 19.77
C PRO A 190 27.36 -4.76 18.89
N LYS A 191 27.59 -5.05 17.59
CA LYS A 191 28.19 -4.07 16.68
C LYS A 191 27.14 -3.13 16.10
N ASP A 192 26.01 -3.68 15.64
CA ASP A 192 24.97 -2.96 14.87
C ASP A 192 23.54 -3.45 15.20
N TRP A 193 23.36 -3.95 16.42
CA TRP A 193 22.08 -4.49 16.87
C TRP A 193 21.91 -4.30 18.39
N ASP A 194 20.63 -4.30 18.82
CA ASP A 194 20.24 -4.13 20.21
C ASP A 194 19.89 -5.47 20.83
N GLU A 195 20.40 -5.73 22.02
CA GLU A 195 19.99 -6.86 22.86
C GLU A 195 18.81 -6.44 23.72
N THR A 196 17.67 -7.11 23.56
CA THR A 196 16.45 -6.83 24.31
C THR A 196 15.94 -8.10 25.00
N GLU A 197 15.07 -7.94 26.00
CA GLU A 197 14.42 -9.09 26.67
C GLU A 197 13.67 -10.00 25.70
N ASN A 198 13.20 -9.47 24.58
CA ASN A 198 12.44 -10.18 23.55
C ASN A 198 13.30 -10.70 22.39
N GLY A 199 14.62 -10.51 22.43
CA GLY A 199 15.57 -10.96 21.42
C GLY A 199 16.49 -9.85 20.91
N ASN A 200 17.26 -10.20 19.89
CA ASN A 200 18.24 -9.32 19.28
C ASN A 200 17.67 -8.71 18.01
N PHE A 201 17.69 -7.40 17.90
CA PHE A 201 17.12 -6.67 16.76
C PHE A 201 18.11 -5.65 16.25
N ARG A 202 18.01 -5.34 14.96
CA ARG A 202 18.66 -4.17 14.36
C ARG A 202 17.66 -3.39 13.51
N THR A 203 17.86 -2.10 13.49
CA THR A 203 17.11 -1.19 12.61
C THR A 203 17.93 -0.94 11.35
N THR A 204 17.35 -1.19 10.18
CA THR A 204 18.02 -1.09 8.89
C THR A 204 17.24 -0.22 7.93
N TYR A 205 17.94 0.41 6.98
CA TYR A 205 17.31 1.08 5.86
C TYR A 205 16.48 0.09 5.04
N PRO A 206 15.30 0.49 4.55
CA PRO A 206 14.48 -0.38 3.71
C PRO A 206 15.14 -0.61 2.35
N SER A 207 15.06 -1.84 1.85
CA SER A 207 15.41 -2.15 0.47
C SER A 207 14.21 -1.87 -0.45
N ASN A 208 14.44 -1.94 -1.77
CA ASN A 208 13.37 -1.92 -2.76
C ASN A 208 12.76 -3.31 -3.04
N PHE A 209 13.10 -4.31 -2.24
CA PHE A 209 12.46 -5.62 -2.25
C PHE A 209 11.74 -5.84 -0.92
N TRP A 210 10.40 -5.93 -0.96
CA TRP A 210 9.53 -6.02 0.21
C TRP A 210 8.92 -7.41 0.33
N ASP A 211 9.47 -8.22 1.22
CA ASP A 211 9.06 -9.59 1.52
C ASP A 211 8.31 -9.72 2.85
N ASP A 212 8.16 -8.60 3.56
CA ASP A 212 7.63 -8.54 4.92
C ASP A 212 6.17 -8.05 5.01
N ILE A 213 5.47 -7.91 3.88
CA ILE A 213 4.12 -7.37 3.82
C ILE A 213 3.15 -8.43 3.31
N SER A 214 2.20 -8.85 4.17
CA SER A 214 1.14 -9.77 3.78
C SER A 214 0.00 -9.03 3.08
N VAL A 215 -0.62 -9.67 2.10
CA VAL A 215 -1.92 -9.20 1.59
C VAL A 215 -2.97 -9.32 2.69
N PRO A 216 -3.99 -8.43 2.72
CA PRO A 216 -5.09 -8.55 3.65
C PRO A 216 -5.81 -9.88 3.49
N PHE A 217 -6.16 -10.51 4.60
CA PHE A 217 -6.95 -11.75 4.62
C PHE A 217 -7.96 -11.73 5.76
N TRP A 218 -8.92 -12.63 5.71
CA TRP A 218 -10.13 -12.64 6.51
C TRP A 218 -9.96 -12.46 8.03
N SER A 219 -8.81 -12.74 8.62
CA SER A 219 -8.56 -12.53 10.06
C SER A 219 -7.96 -11.14 10.38
N MET A 220 -7.69 -10.31 9.36
CA MET A 220 -7.19 -8.95 9.54
C MET A 220 -8.36 -7.95 9.60
N PRO A 221 -8.36 -6.99 10.54
CA PRO A 221 -9.44 -6.01 10.66
C PRO A 221 -9.52 -5.03 9.48
N GLU A 222 -8.42 -4.83 8.75
CA GLU A 222 -8.40 -4.01 7.54
C GLU A 222 -9.06 -4.67 6.32
N ASN A 223 -9.30 -5.99 6.37
CA ASN A 223 -9.76 -6.74 5.20
C ASN A 223 -11.20 -6.38 4.82
N THR A 224 -11.45 -6.25 3.50
CA THR A 224 -12.78 -6.12 2.89
C THR A 224 -12.97 -7.23 1.86
N ASP A 225 -14.15 -7.31 1.26
CA ASP A 225 -14.39 -8.22 0.12
C ASP A 225 -13.84 -7.68 -1.22
N HIS A 226 -13.11 -6.56 -1.20
CA HIS A 226 -12.46 -6.03 -2.41
C HIS A 226 -11.41 -7.01 -2.94
N PRO A 227 -11.47 -7.41 -4.22
CA PRO A 227 -10.70 -8.55 -4.75
C PRO A 227 -9.19 -8.30 -4.84
N THR A 228 -8.75 -7.05 -4.81
CA THR A 228 -7.35 -6.64 -4.97
C THR A 228 -6.91 -5.61 -3.93
N GLN A 229 -7.56 -5.58 -2.76
CA GLN A 229 -7.20 -4.63 -1.72
C GLN A 229 -5.70 -4.68 -1.41
N LYS A 230 -5.07 -3.51 -1.42
CA LYS A 230 -3.68 -3.35 -0.96
C LYS A 230 -3.60 -3.27 0.57
N PRO A 231 -2.55 -3.80 1.20
CA PRO A 231 -2.39 -3.74 2.65
C PRO A 231 -2.02 -2.33 3.14
N GLU A 232 -2.54 -1.95 4.31
CA GLU A 232 -2.22 -0.65 4.92
C GLU A 232 -0.73 -0.47 5.18
N LYS A 233 -0.01 -1.53 5.59
CA LYS A 233 1.45 -1.49 5.80
C LYS A 233 2.21 -1.07 4.56
N LEU A 234 1.80 -1.53 3.38
CA LEU A 234 2.43 -1.17 2.11
C LEU A 234 2.29 0.34 1.84
N TYR A 235 1.06 0.84 1.93
CA TYR A 235 0.78 2.25 1.67
C TYR A 235 1.37 3.16 2.76
N ALA A 236 1.44 2.69 4.01
CA ALA A 236 2.09 3.43 5.08
C ALA A 236 3.58 3.69 4.81
N LYS A 237 4.30 2.72 4.23
CA LYS A 237 5.69 2.93 3.79
C LYS A 237 5.77 4.03 2.73
N LEU A 238 4.86 4.03 1.75
CA LEU A 238 4.84 5.06 0.69
C LEU A 238 4.51 6.45 1.24
N VAL A 239 3.46 6.53 2.06
CA VAL A 239 2.98 7.79 2.66
C VAL A 239 4.03 8.40 3.59
N LEU A 240 4.63 7.60 4.47
CA LEU A 240 5.66 8.08 5.41
C LEU A 240 6.94 8.52 4.71
N ALA A 241 7.35 7.77 3.66
CA ALA A 241 8.55 8.12 2.89
C ALA A 241 8.38 9.42 2.10
N SER A 242 7.20 9.67 1.51
CA SER A 242 7.06 10.67 0.45
C SER A 242 6.00 11.72 0.71
N SER A 243 5.59 11.90 1.99
CA SER A 243 4.70 13.01 2.38
C SER A 243 4.95 13.45 3.83
N LYS A 244 4.55 14.67 4.14
CA LYS A 244 4.57 15.26 5.48
C LYS A 244 3.16 15.26 6.09
N PRO A 245 3.01 15.33 7.42
CA PRO A 245 1.71 15.62 8.02
C PRO A 245 1.08 16.89 7.42
N GLY A 246 -0.21 16.81 7.08
CA GLY A 246 -0.95 17.86 6.39
C GLY A 246 -0.85 17.86 4.86
N ASP A 247 0.03 17.07 4.25
CA ASP A 247 0.10 16.91 2.80
C ASP A 247 -1.13 16.17 2.25
N LEU A 248 -1.49 16.45 0.98
CA LEU A 248 -2.57 15.77 0.30
C LEU A 248 -2.06 14.52 -0.44
N VAL A 249 -2.65 13.37 -0.10
CA VAL A 249 -2.51 12.09 -0.80
C VAL A 249 -3.68 11.93 -1.76
N PHE A 250 -3.40 11.83 -3.05
CA PHE A 250 -4.41 11.63 -4.09
C PHE A 250 -4.34 10.21 -4.66
N ASP A 251 -5.51 9.57 -4.78
CA ASP A 251 -5.65 8.23 -5.34
C ASP A 251 -6.79 8.23 -6.38
N PRO A 252 -6.47 8.21 -7.68
CA PRO A 252 -7.47 8.24 -8.74
C PRO A 252 -8.21 6.90 -8.94
N PHE A 253 -7.79 5.80 -8.27
CA PHE A 253 -8.40 4.47 -8.31
C PHE A 253 -8.53 3.92 -6.89
N LEU A 254 -9.31 4.60 -6.05
CA LEU A 254 -9.34 4.44 -4.60
C LEU A 254 -9.64 3.02 -4.12
N GLY A 255 -10.49 2.26 -4.85
CA GLY A 255 -10.94 0.95 -4.44
C GLY A 255 -11.59 0.97 -3.04
N SER A 256 -11.16 0.08 -2.16
CA SER A 256 -11.65 0.04 -0.77
C SER A 256 -11.00 1.07 0.16
N GLY A 257 -10.29 2.09 -0.37
CA GLY A 257 -9.83 3.25 0.37
C GLY A 257 -8.53 3.10 1.16
N THR A 258 -7.64 2.17 0.81
CA THR A 258 -6.42 1.95 1.60
C THR A 258 -5.55 3.21 1.70
N SER A 259 -5.37 3.95 0.60
CA SER A 259 -4.59 5.20 0.56
C SER A 259 -5.19 6.28 1.47
N ALA A 260 -6.51 6.49 1.41
CA ALA A 260 -7.22 7.47 2.21
C ALA A 260 -7.20 7.11 3.72
N VAL A 261 -7.40 5.85 4.05
CA VAL A 261 -7.32 5.35 5.44
C VAL A 261 -5.94 5.56 6.03
N VAL A 262 -4.90 5.19 5.29
CA VAL A 262 -3.52 5.36 5.73
C VAL A 262 -3.14 6.84 5.83
N ALA A 263 -3.55 7.67 4.87
CA ALA A 263 -3.36 9.11 4.94
C ALA A 263 -3.96 9.68 6.23
N LYS A 264 -5.22 9.36 6.52
CA LYS A 264 -5.90 9.79 7.75
C LYS A 264 -5.22 9.29 9.03
N LYS A 265 -4.88 7.99 9.10
CA LYS A 265 -4.17 7.41 10.26
C LYS A 265 -2.83 8.10 10.54
N LEU A 266 -2.17 8.59 9.50
CA LEU A 266 -0.85 9.24 9.55
C LEU A 266 -0.92 10.78 9.52
N ASN A 267 -2.10 11.38 9.73
CA ASN A 267 -2.33 12.83 9.74
C ASN A 267 -1.99 13.53 8.39
N ARG A 268 -2.32 12.88 7.29
CA ARG A 268 -2.33 13.47 5.95
C ARG A 268 -3.78 13.66 5.51
N HIS A 269 -4.00 14.62 4.62
CA HIS A 269 -5.25 14.75 3.90
C HIS A 269 -5.32 13.72 2.77
N TYR A 270 -6.52 13.42 2.31
CA TYR A 270 -6.75 12.50 1.22
C TYR A 270 -7.77 13.03 0.22
N CYS A 271 -7.64 12.61 -1.03
CA CYS A 271 -8.66 12.71 -2.06
C CYS A 271 -8.65 11.40 -2.85
N GLY A 272 -9.80 10.76 -3.00
CA GLY A 272 -9.87 9.51 -3.73
C GLY A 272 -11.07 9.47 -4.66
N ILE A 273 -10.88 8.89 -5.86
CA ILE A 273 -11.93 8.71 -6.86
C ILE A 273 -12.18 7.20 -7.02
N GLU A 274 -13.45 6.81 -7.00
CA GLU A 274 -13.86 5.41 -7.17
C GLU A 274 -15.20 5.34 -7.88
N ILE A 275 -15.26 4.56 -8.95
CA ILE A 275 -16.48 4.41 -9.76
C ILE A 275 -17.50 3.50 -9.07
N ASN A 276 -17.06 2.50 -8.32
CA ASN A 276 -17.94 1.54 -7.67
C ASN A 276 -18.42 2.07 -6.32
N LYS A 277 -19.74 2.32 -6.24
CA LYS A 277 -20.37 2.85 -5.01
C LYS A 277 -20.16 1.94 -3.79
N GLU A 278 -20.17 0.63 -3.94
CA GLU A 278 -19.93 -0.31 -2.84
C GLU A 278 -18.52 -0.16 -2.29
N TYR A 279 -17.52 0.01 -3.16
CA TYR A 279 -16.13 0.25 -2.75
C TYR A 279 -15.98 1.60 -2.04
N CYS A 280 -16.67 2.64 -2.50
CA CYS A 280 -16.74 3.92 -1.77
C CYS A 280 -17.29 3.76 -0.35
N LEU A 281 -18.33 2.94 -0.15
CA LEU A 281 -18.89 2.68 1.17
C LEU A 281 -17.90 1.93 2.07
N TRP A 282 -17.14 0.97 1.53
CA TRP A 282 -16.07 0.33 2.31
C TRP A 282 -14.97 1.32 2.68
N ALA A 283 -14.57 2.18 1.75
CA ALA A 283 -13.61 3.25 2.03
C ALA A 283 -14.11 4.18 3.13
N ALA A 284 -15.36 4.64 3.06
CA ALA A 284 -15.98 5.48 4.07
C ALA A 284 -16.02 4.79 5.45
N LYS A 285 -16.42 3.51 5.51
CA LYS A 285 -16.44 2.73 6.77
C LYS A 285 -15.04 2.59 7.37
N ARG A 286 -14.04 2.29 6.57
CA ARG A 286 -12.64 2.18 7.03
C ARG A 286 -12.11 3.52 7.53
N ILE A 287 -12.41 4.62 6.83
CA ILE A 287 -12.04 5.97 7.26
C ILE A 287 -12.74 6.33 8.57
N MET A 288 -14.01 6.03 8.74
CA MET A 288 -14.73 6.23 9.99
C MET A 288 -14.09 5.43 11.15
N ASN A 289 -13.75 4.17 10.92
CA ASN A 289 -13.08 3.35 11.93
C ASN A 289 -11.68 3.88 12.29
N SER A 290 -10.97 4.53 11.35
CA SER A 290 -9.65 5.10 11.59
C SER A 290 -9.63 6.31 12.53
N GLU A 291 -10.78 6.84 12.92
CA GLU A 291 -10.88 7.89 13.93
C GLU A 291 -10.53 7.36 15.33
N THR A 292 -10.93 6.12 15.61
CA THR A 292 -10.69 5.46 16.89
C THR A 292 -9.55 4.46 16.86
N ASP A 293 -9.30 3.82 15.70
CA ASP A 293 -8.21 2.86 15.50
C ASP A 293 -7.18 3.39 14.49
N LYS A 294 -6.08 3.91 15.01
CA LYS A 294 -4.95 4.40 14.21
C LYS A 294 -3.83 3.38 14.03
N GLU A 295 -4.00 2.16 14.54
CA GLU A 295 -2.99 1.12 14.38
C GLU A 295 -2.81 0.74 12.90
N ILE A 296 -1.55 0.64 12.47
CA ILE A 296 -1.16 0.05 11.18
C ILE A 296 -0.37 -1.21 11.50
N GLN A 297 -0.85 -2.35 11.02
CA GLN A 297 -0.21 -3.62 11.31
C GLN A 297 1.26 -3.63 10.88
N GLY A 298 2.14 -3.99 11.82
CA GLY A 298 3.59 -4.04 11.56
C GLY A 298 4.29 -2.69 11.55
N TYR A 299 3.62 -1.60 11.96
CA TYR A 299 4.23 -0.30 12.20
C TYR A 299 3.98 0.11 13.65
N GLN A 300 5.03 0.34 14.43
CA GLN A 300 4.95 0.75 15.83
C GLN A 300 6.24 1.49 16.23
N ASP A 301 6.11 2.49 17.12
CA ASP A 301 7.23 3.25 17.66
C ASP A 301 8.12 3.89 16.56
N GLY A 302 7.49 4.32 15.45
CA GLY A 302 8.16 4.98 14.34
C GLY A 302 8.96 4.06 13.41
N VAL A 303 8.87 2.73 13.57
CA VAL A 303 9.58 1.76 12.73
C VAL A 303 8.65 0.67 12.19
N PHE A 304 8.99 0.15 11.03
CA PHE A 304 8.32 -1.04 10.49
C PHE A 304 8.96 -2.31 11.08
N TRP A 305 8.12 -3.28 11.41
CA TRP A 305 8.55 -4.56 11.94
C TRP A 305 8.50 -5.62 10.85
N GLU A 306 9.50 -6.48 10.84
CA GLU A 306 9.53 -7.69 10.04
C GLU A 306 8.30 -8.56 10.32
N ARG A 307 7.82 -9.30 9.31
CA ARG A 307 6.63 -10.16 9.41
C ARG A 307 6.68 -11.06 10.66
N ASN A 308 5.55 -11.13 11.36
CA ASN A 308 5.33 -11.94 12.56
C ASN A 308 6.16 -11.57 13.80
N THR A 309 7.12 -10.68 13.71
CA THR A 309 8.01 -10.33 14.83
C THR A 309 7.27 -9.53 15.90
N LEU A 310 6.50 -8.53 15.52
CA LEU A 310 5.73 -7.70 16.45
C LEU A 310 4.67 -8.50 17.21
N ASN A 311 3.98 -9.43 16.55
CA ASN A 311 2.98 -10.29 17.19
C ASN A 311 3.61 -11.24 18.23
N ILE A 312 4.83 -11.68 18.02
CA ILE A 312 5.58 -12.50 18.97
C ILE A 312 5.90 -11.69 20.22
N GLN A 313 6.32 -10.44 20.06
CA GLN A 313 6.62 -9.52 21.15
C GLN A 313 5.38 -9.13 21.97
N LYS A 314 4.28 -8.76 21.30
CA LYS A 314 3.00 -8.44 21.98
C LYS A 314 2.45 -9.60 22.81
N LYS A 315 2.76 -10.85 22.44
CA LYS A 315 2.28 -12.05 23.19
C LYS A 315 3.13 -12.47 24.37
N GLY A 316 4.29 -11.84 24.61
CA GLY A 316 5.21 -12.24 25.68
C GLY A 316 5.76 -13.67 25.57
N ASN A 317 5.47 -14.39 24.49
CA ASN A 317 5.80 -15.80 24.28
C ASN A 317 7.12 -16.01 23.53
N TYR A 318 8.03 -15.05 23.58
CA TYR A 318 9.32 -15.22 22.96
C TYR A 318 10.20 -16.12 23.84
N LYS A 319 10.33 -17.39 23.47
CA LYS A 319 11.39 -18.25 24.02
C LYS A 319 12.72 -17.78 23.44
N LYS A 320 13.67 -17.36 24.31
CA LYS A 320 15.06 -17.14 23.88
C LYS A 320 15.48 -18.30 22.96
N PRO A 321 16.18 -18.06 21.85
CA PRO A 321 16.82 -19.13 21.11
C PRO A 321 17.63 -19.93 22.11
N ARG A 322 17.50 -21.25 22.11
CA ARG A 322 18.41 -22.11 22.86
C ARG A 322 19.83 -21.71 22.51
N GLU A 323 20.67 -21.46 23.50
CA GLU A 323 22.10 -21.29 23.27
C GLU A 323 22.53 -22.50 22.46
N LEU A 324 22.84 -22.32 21.20
CA LEU A 324 23.51 -23.30 20.38
C LEU A 324 24.96 -23.31 20.85
N ASN A 325 25.25 -24.10 21.91
CA ASN A 325 26.57 -24.61 22.17
C ASN A 325 26.92 -25.57 21.04
N THR A 326 27.21 -25.06 19.88
CA THR A 326 27.80 -25.81 18.78
C THR A 326 28.98 -25.00 18.30
N VAL A 327 30.14 -25.37 18.80
CA VAL A 327 31.42 -25.12 18.15
C VAL A 327 31.33 -25.73 16.74
N CYS A 328 30.89 -24.96 15.75
CA CYS A 328 31.09 -25.32 14.35
C CYS A 328 32.59 -25.16 14.05
N GLN A 329 33.34 -26.22 14.14
CA GLN A 329 34.61 -26.32 13.43
C GLN A 329 34.29 -26.26 11.94
N GLN A 330 34.63 -25.15 11.29
CA GLN A 330 34.63 -25.07 9.84
C GLN A 330 35.72 -26.01 9.29
N PRO A 331 35.40 -26.89 8.33
CA PRO A 331 36.46 -27.61 7.60
C PRO A 331 37.25 -26.57 6.79
N SER A 332 38.56 -26.61 6.92
CA SER A 332 39.46 -25.80 6.08
C SER A 332 39.33 -26.25 4.63
N LEU A 333 38.84 -25.36 3.77
CA LEU A 333 38.75 -25.55 2.32
C LEU A 333 40.01 -25.05 1.62
N PHE A 334 41.21 -25.45 2.13
CA PHE A 334 42.46 -25.30 1.37
C PHE A 334 43.46 -26.36 1.91
N SER A 335 43.55 -27.44 1.18
CA SER A 335 44.77 -28.24 1.00
C SER A 335 44.74 -28.82 -0.39
#